data_bdc7e69128a5ba425211b15891bbbec4
#
_entry.id   bdc7e69128a5ba425211b15891bbbec4
#
_cell.length_a   1.000
_cell.length_b   1.000
_cell.length_c   1.000
_cell.angle_alpha   90.00
_cell.angle_beta   90.00
_cell.angle_gamma   90.00
#
_symmetry.space_group_name_H-M   'P 1'
#
loop_
_entity.id
_entity.type
_entity.pdbx_description
1 polymer ?
#
loop_
_entity_poly.entity_id
_entity_poly.type
_entity_poly.pdbx_seq_one_letter_code
_entity_poly.pdbx_strand_id
1 'polypeptide(L)'
;MKRIHYASGSVLTGDAIADVLVKYAAALATNTAAAEVHAPAILEDGAVGEIVMLLGPASQIMAESEHFDGPELLDDDFVNGLDDRVAALGPRRATFVRLGTEGSDDFDVDML
;
A
#
# COMPACT_ATOMS: atom_id res chain seq x y z
N MET A 1 -14.65 1.14 5.21
CA MET A 1 -13.67 0.12 5.64
C MET A 1 -13.30 -0.74 4.44
N LYS A 2 -12.12 -1.32 4.46
CA LYS A 2 -11.67 -2.24 3.42
C LYS A 2 -11.09 -3.48 4.04
N ARG A 3 -11.29 -4.60 3.36
CA ARG A 3 -10.67 -5.87 3.75
C ARG A 3 -9.42 -6.07 2.93
N ILE A 4 -8.31 -6.24 3.63
CA ILE A 4 -7.03 -6.55 3.02
C ILE A 4 -6.88 -8.07 2.98
N HIS A 5 -6.70 -8.61 1.79
CA HIS A 5 -6.37 -10.02 1.59
C HIS A 5 -4.87 -10.13 1.38
N TYR A 6 -4.20 -10.91 2.19
CA TYR A 6 -2.76 -10.99 2.20
C TYR A 6 -2.36 -12.41 2.57
N ALA A 7 -1.54 -13.03 1.75
CA ALA A 7 -1.17 -14.44 1.92
C ALA A 7 -2.44 -15.30 2.00
N SER A 8 -2.61 -16.09 3.03
CA SER A 8 -3.79 -16.94 3.19
C SER A 8 -4.82 -16.37 4.15
N GLY A 9 -4.68 -15.12 4.54
CA GLY A 9 -5.57 -14.49 5.49
C GLY A 9 -6.16 -13.18 5.01
N SER A 10 -6.97 -12.59 5.86
CA SER A 10 -7.52 -11.26 5.59
C SER A 10 -7.69 -10.48 6.89
N VAL A 11 -7.76 -9.16 6.75
CA VAL A 11 -7.91 -8.27 7.88
C VAL A 11 -8.72 -7.05 7.46
N LEU A 12 -9.55 -6.56 8.37
CA LEU A 12 -10.39 -5.38 8.13
C LEU A 12 -9.70 -4.16 8.71
N THR A 13 -9.63 -3.08 7.93
CA THR A 13 -9.04 -1.83 8.40
C THR A 13 -9.71 -0.64 7.71
N GLY A 14 -9.29 0.56 8.08
CA GLY A 14 -9.83 1.78 7.50
C GLY A 14 -9.43 1.95 6.05
N ASP A 15 -10.23 2.71 5.29
CA ASP A 15 -9.97 2.94 3.87
C ASP A 15 -8.60 3.56 3.64
N ALA A 16 -8.27 4.62 4.36
CA ALA A 16 -7.00 5.31 4.17
C ALA A 16 -5.82 4.43 4.55
N ILE A 17 -5.97 3.63 5.61
CA ILE A 17 -4.94 2.69 6.06
C ILE A 17 -4.71 1.63 4.98
N ALA A 18 -5.80 1.05 4.46
CA ALA A 18 -5.70 0.04 3.40
C ALA A 18 -5.05 0.61 2.15
N ASP A 19 -5.45 1.80 1.75
CA ASP A 19 -4.93 2.44 0.55
C ASP A 19 -3.44 2.70 0.66
N VAL A 20 -2.95 3.19 1.80
CA VAL A 20 -1.52 3.46 1.99
C VAL A 20 -0.72 2.16 2.07
N LEU A 21 -1.31 1.09 2.61
CA LEU A 21 -0.64 -0.22 2.63
C LEU A 21 -0.41 -0.74 1.22
N VAL A 22 -1.42 -0.66 0.35
CA VAL A 22 -1.28 -1.08 -1.04
C VAL A 22 -0.26 -0.22 -1.77
N LYS A 23 -0.30 1.08 -1.55
CA LYS A 23 0.63 2.03 -2.15
C LYS A 23 2.08 1.73 -1.73
N TYR A 24 2.30 1.45 -0.45
CA TYR A 24 3.62 1.12 0.06
C TYR A 24 4.10 -0.21 -0.49
N ALA A 25 3.21 -1.22 -0.55
CA ALA A 25 3.57 -2.51 -1.14
C ALA A 25 4.02 -2.35 -2.59
N ALA A 26 3.33 -1.51 -3.37
CA ALA A 26 3.70 -1.24 -4.76
C ALA A 26 5.07 -0.55 -4.85
N ALA A 27 5.32 0.42 -3.98
CA ALA A 27 6.59 1.13 -3.96
C ALA A 27 7.75 0.20 -3.58
N LEU A 28 7.54 -0.68 -2.60
CA LEU A 28 8.54 -1.67 -2.21
C LEU A 28 8.84 -2.62 -3.37
N ALA A 29 7.81 -3.13 -4.03
CA ALA A 29 7.98 -4.05 -5.15
C ALA A 29 8.77 -3.39 -6.29
N THR A 30 8.46 -2.14 -6.60
CA THR A 30 9.16 -1.39 -7.64
C THR A 30 10.64 -1.21 -7.32
N ASN A 31 10.98 -1.09 -6.05
CA ASN A 31 12.36 -0.88 -5.60
C ASN A 31 13.04 -2.16 -5.15
N THR A 32 12.42 -3.31 -5.38
CA THR A 32 12.96 -4.62 -5.00
C THR A 32 13.34 -4.64 -3.51
N ALA A 33 12.43 -4.14 -2.67
CA ALA A 33 12.65 -3.99 -1.25
C ALA A 33 11.56 -4.68 -0.45
N ALA A 34 11.83 -4.92 0.82
CA ALA A 34 10.88 -5.50 1.74
C ALA A 34 10.86 -4.71 3.04
N ALA A 35 9.73 -4.72 3.72
CA ALA A 35 9.60 -4.04 5.00
C ALA A 35 8.57 -4.74 5.88
N GLU A 36 8.81 -4.68 7.18
CA GLU A 36 7.86 -5.12 8.18
C GLU A 36 7.00 -3.92 8.55
N VAL A 37 5.69 -4.11 8.52
CA VAL A 37 4.73 -3.03 8.77
C VAL A 37 3.82 -3.44 9.92
N HIS A 38 3.68 -2.56 10.91
CA HIS A 38 2.77 -2.73 12.03
C HIS A 38 1.55 -1.84 11.76
N ALA A 39 0.44 -2.45 11.39
CA ALA A 39 -0.73 -1.70 10.94
C ALA A 39 -1.91 -1.84 11.89
N PRO A 40 -2.67 -0.75 12.12
CA PRO A 40 -3.90 -0.86 12.91
C PRO A 40 -4.97 -1.59 12.11
N ALA A 41 -5.77 -2.39 12.81
CA ALA A 41 -6.81 -3.19 12.17
C ALA A 41 -7.91 -3.54 13.18
N ILE A 42 -9.05 -3.98 12.65
CA ILE A 42 -10.13 -4.54 13.47
C ILE A 42 -9.88 -6.03 13.58
N LEU A 43 -9.71 -6.50 14.80
CA LEU A 43 -9.45 -7.90 15.08
C LEU A 43 -10.75 -8.71 15.05
N GLU A 44 -10.62 -10.04 15.15
CA GLU A 44 -11.78 -10.93 15.04
C GLU A 44 -12.85 -10.67 16.09
N ASP A 45 -12.43 -10.21 17.27
CA ASP A 45 -13.38 -9.88 18.35
C ASP A 45 -14.01 -8.50 18.19
N GLY A 46 -13.71 -7.79 17.10
CA GLY A 46 -14.22 -6.45 16.85
C GLY A 46 -13.42 -5.33 17.49
N ALA A 47 -12.40 -5.64 18.26
CA ALA A 47 -11.56 -4.64 18.90
C ALA A 47 -10.51 -4.11 17.91
N VAL A 48 -10.09 -2.86 18.12
CA VAL A 48 -8.97 -2.30 17.39
C VAL A 48 -7.68 -2.90 17.95
N GLY A 49 -6.85 -3.38 17.07
CA GLY A 49 -5.55 -3.94 17.41
C GLY A 49 -4.52 -3.66 16.36
N GLU A 50 -3.41 -4.36 16.45
CA GLU A 50 -2.30 -4.19 15.52
C GLU A 50 -1.98 -5.51 14.86
N ILE A 51 -1.72 -5.46 13.56
CA ILE A 51 -1.20 -6.63 12.83
C ILE A 51 0.19 -6.31 12.31
N VAL A 52 0.98 -7.35 12.12
CA VAL A 52 2.33 -7.23 11.56
C VAL A 52 2.34 -7.92 10.21
N MET A 53 2.74 -7.18 9.18
CA MET A 53 2.79 -7.69 7.81
C MET A 53 4.20 -7.54 7.28
N LEU A 54 4.65 -8.52 6.52
CA LEU A 54 5.89 -8.40 5.75
C LEU A 54 5.50 -8.14 4.30
N LEU A 55 5.85 -6.96 3.80
CA LEU A 55 5.59 -6.57 2.41
C LEU A 55 6.89 -6.59 1.63
N GLY A 56 6.85 -7.12 0.41
CA GLY A 56 8.03 -7.22 -0.43
C GLY A 56 7.65 -7.48 -1.88
N PRO A 57 8.65 -7.73 -2.75
CA PRO A 57 8.38 -7.87 -4.18
C PRO A 57 7.44 -9.00 -4.54
N ALA A 58 7.43 -10.08 -3.74
CA ALA A 58 6.56 -11.23 -4.00
C ALA A 58 5.22 -11.17 -3.29
N SER A 59 4.96 -10.12 -2.52
CA SER A 59 3.70 -10.00 -1.77
C SER A 59 2.55 -9.76 -2.72
N GLN A 60 1.47 -10.54 -2.54
CA GLN A 60 0.23 -10.32 -3.25
C GLN A 60 -0.78 -9.79 -2.25
N ILE A 61 -1.26 -8.58 -2.48
CA ILE A 61 -2.16 -7.90 -1.56
C ILE A 61 -3.33 -7.33 -2.36
N MET A 62 -4.53 -7.53 -1.84
CA MET A 62 -5.75 -7.01 -2.45
C MET A 62 -6.57 -6.32 -1.37
N ALA A 63 -7.10 -5.15 -1.69
CA ALA A 63 -8.00 -4.43 -0.81
C ALA A 63 -9.36 -4.33 -1.50
N GLU A 64 -10.42 -4.67 -0.77
CA GLU A 64 -11.76 -4.53 -1.30
C GLU A 64 -12.64 -3.83 -0.28
N SER A 65 -13.59 -3.05 -0.78
CA SER A 65 -14.54 -2.33 0.06
C SER A 65 -15.41 -3.32 0.83
N GLU A 66 -15.64 -3.04 2.10
CA GLU A 66 -16.48 -3.89 2.92
C GLU A 66 -17.32 -3.03 3.86
N HIS A 67 -18.59 -3.34 3.96
CA HIS A 67 -19.48 -2.67 4.89
C HIS A 67 -19.09 -3.00 6.33
N PHE A 68 -19.11 -1.99 7.21
CA PHE A 68 -18.79 -2.16 8.61
C PHE A 68 -19.71 -1.26 9.44
N ASP A 69 -20.37 -1.83 10.43
CA ASP A 69 -21.38 -1.13 11.24
C ASP A 69 -20.76 -0.32 12.37
N GLY A 70 -19.52 -0.02 12.35
CA GLY A 70 -18.87 0.80 13.35
C GLY A 70 -18.25 2.03 12.74
N PRO A 71 -17.58 2.85 13.55
CA PRO A 71 -16.87 4.01 13.01
C PRO A 71 -15.69 3.57 12.15
N GLU A 72 -15.34 4.43 11.20
CA GLU A 72 -14.17 4.22 10.35
C GLU A 72 -12.91 4.21 11.23
N LEU A 73 -12.05 3.22 11.00
CA LEU A 73 -10.76 3.17 11.68
C LEU A 73 -9.82 4.18 11.04
N LEU A 74 -9.40 5.17 11.81
CA LEU A 74 -8.54 6.25 11.36
C LEU A 74 -7.24 6.24 12.15
N ASP A 75 -6.13 6.46 11.46
CA ASP A 75 -4.82 6.63 12.08
C ASP A 75 -3.96 7.48 11.16
N ASP A 76 -4.10 8.79 11.29
CA ASP A 76 -3.41 9.73 10.42
C ASP A 76 -1.89 9.62 10.55
N ASP A 77 -1.39 9.38 11.77
CA ASP A 77 0.06 9.23 11.99
C ASP A 77 0.60 8.03 11.22
N PHE A 78 -0.13 6.93 11.24
CA PHE A 78 0.27 5.74 10.49
C PHE A 78 0.28 6.02 8.98
N VAL A 79 -0.81 6.62 8.48
CA VAL A 79 -0.94 6.92 7.04
C VAL A 79 0.17 7.87 6.60
N ASN A 80 0.40 8.94 7.35
CA ASN A 80 1.43 9.92 7.01
C ASN A 80 2.83 9.31 7.11
N GLY A 81 3.07 8.44 8.08
CA GLY A 81 4.35 7.75 8.23
C GLY A 81 4.65 6.86 7.04
N LEU A 82 3.65 6.13 6.55
CA LEU A 82 3.84 5.30 5.36
C LEU A 82 4.00 6.13 4.10
N ASP A 83 3.25 7.23 3.97
CA ASP A 83 3.44 8.14 2.84
C ASP A 83 4.86 8.68 2.81
N ASP A 84 5.43 9.01 3.96
CA ASP A 84 6.83 9.46 4.04
C ASP A 84 7.79 8.38 3.59
N ARG A 85 7.52 7.13 3.95
CA ARG A 85 8.35 6.01 3.51
C ARG A 85 8.25 5.78 2.01
N VAL A 86 7.06 5.93 1.43
CA VAL A 86 6.88 5.85 -0.03
C VAL A 86 7.72 6.92 -0.71
N ALA A 87 7.68 8.14 -0.19
CA ALA A 87 8.48 9.24 -0.75
C ALA A 87 9.98 8.97 -0.62
N ALA A 88 10.41 8.38 0.49
CA ALA A 88 11.83 8.07 0.73
C ALA A 88 12.36 7.01 -0.23
N LEU A 89 11.50 6.11 -0.72
CA LEU A 89 11.90 5.13 -1.73
C LEU A 89 12.16 5.77 -3.09
N GLY A 90 11.66 6.99 -3.26
CA GLY A 90 11.86 7.74 -4.48
C GLY A 90 10.87 7.39 -5.58
N PRO A 91 10.98 8.06 -6.72
CA PRO A 91 10.05 7.83 -7.81
C PRO A 91 10.20 6.43 -8.38
N ARG A 92 9.10 5.94 -8.97
CA ARG A 92 9.11 4.68 -9.69
C ARG A 92 10.16 4.75 -10.78
N ARG A 93 10.98 3.73 -10.92
CA ARG A 93 11.94 3.68 -12.01
C ARG A 93 11.19 3.60 -13.34
N ALA A 94 11.53 4.52 -14.24
CA ALA A 94 11.07 4.42 -15.61
C ALA A 94 11.74 3.21 -16.22
N THR A 95 10.99 2.42 -16.76
CA THR A 95 11.56 1.29 -17.51
C THR A 95 11.66 1.70 -18.95
N PHE A 96 11.39 2.52 -18.68
CA PHE A 96 11.17 2.96 -19.20
C PHE A 96 11.04 3.19 -20.15
N VAL A 97 10.73 3.18 -20.73
CA VAL A 97 10.42 3.37 -21.20
C VAL A 97 9.47 3.91 -21.68
N ARG A 98 8.98 4.23 -21.97
CA ARG A 98 8.08 4.69 -22.04
C ARG A 98 7.57 4.78 -22.94
N LEU A 99 7.19 4.54 -23.17
CA LEU A 99 6.58 4.50 -23.55
C LEU A 99 6.08 5.35 -23.98
N GLY A 100 6.32 5.76 -24.47
CA GLY A 100 5.92 6.06 -24.53
C GLY A 100 5.59 7.19 -24.53
N THR A 101 5.76 7.57 -24.86
CA THR A 101 5.46 8.06 -24.49
C THR A 101 5.40 9.12 -24.10
N GLU A 102 5.71 9.57 -24.56
CA GLU A 102 5.62 9.67 -24.00
C GLU A 102 5.91 10.31 -23.61
N GLY A 103 6.27 11.41 -24.54
CA GLY A 103 6.44 10.97 -24.07
C GLY A 103 6.66 11.81 -23.55
N SER A 104 6.91 12.39 -24.32
CA SER A 104 7.05 12.12 -23.74
C SER A 104 7.16 12.74 -23.17
N ASP A 105 7.56 13.10 -23.73
CA ASP A 105 7.51 12.72 -23.15
C ASP A 105 7.72 13.04 -22.66
N ASP A 106 8.14 13.32 -23.36
CA ASP A 106 8.09 12.68 -22.98
C ASP A 106 8.39 12.82 -22.60
N PHE A 107 8.99 12.53 -22.82
CA PHE A 107 9.13 11.68 -22.59
C PHE A 107 9.40 11.82 -22.36
N ASP A 108 9.84 12.26 -23.46
CA ASP A 108 9.81 11.35 -23.32
C ASP A 108 10.03 11.20 -23.07
N VAL A 109 10.50 11.39 -23.59
CA VAL A 109 10.47 10.30 -23.42
C VAL A 109 10.58 10.27 -23.12
N ASP A 110 11.15 10.37 -23.79
CA ASP A 110 11.00 9.50 -23.52
C ASP A 110 11.13 9.32 -23.11
N MET A 111 11.51 9.17 -23.32
CA MET A 111 11.34 8.14 -23.11
C MET A 111 11.46 7.79 -22.86
N LEU A 112 11.84 8.12 -23.79
CA LEU A 112 11.61 7.00 -23.65
C LEU A 112 11.50 6.92 -23.33
#